data_c446aaa6e63ca7ef6a681cc482297c5f
#
_entry.id   c446aaa6e63ca7ef6a681cc482297c5f
#
_cell.length_a   1.000
_cell.length_b   1.000
_cell.length_c   1.000
_cell.angle_alpha   90.00
_cell.angle_beta   90.00
_cell.angle_gamma   90.00
#
_symmetry.space_group_name_H-M   'P 1'
#
loop_
_entity.id
_entity.type
_entity.pdbx_description
1 polymer ?
#
loop_
_entity_poly.entity_id
_entity_poly.type
_entity_poly.pdbx_seq_one_letter_code
_entity_poly.pdbx_strand_id
1 'polypeptide(L)'
;MKGPWPGVALLLALACSAAGAAPMGFKDSFMTMLDVSADAREASVNYALTARDAVGVAGLRVRSFDQRLTRDAALLTYTRLLQRWNLPDAQANIWFLGALGSVKGKEVSSASTLLAPALQVDYETTRLYGSVSGRLFRAKDINHDSATLRAGFSFYEADYDEVQPWLIVEVRRSRGLTDKYEVTPMLRLIHKRYFLELGVSDSSQARASLMVTY
;
A
#
# COMPACT_ATOMS: atom_id res chain seq x y z
N MET A 1 45.24 6.43 -42.60
CA MET A 1 44.35 5.33 -42.21
C MET A 1 43.74 5.65 -40.86
N LYS A 2 42.44 6.00 -40.84
CA LYS A 2 41.69 6.41 -39.64
C LYS A 2 40.96 5.20 -39.14
N GLY A 3 41.29 4.73 -37.93
CA GLY A 3 40.58 3.66 -37.24
C GLY A 3 39.21 4.16 -36.72
N PRO A 4 38.20 3.29 -36.65
CA PRO A 4 36.87 3.65 -36.18
C PRO A 4 36.85 3.84 -34.68
N TRP A 5 36.12 4.83 -34.23
CA TRP A 5 35.80 5.07 -32.83
C TRP A 5 34.90 3.96 -32.30
N PRO A 6 35.17 3.41 -31.11
CA PRO A 6 34.21 2.50 -30.47
C PRO A 6 33.01 3.33 -29.98
N GLY A 7 31.85 3.03 -30.57
CA GLY A 7 30.58 3.57 -30.15
C GLY A 7 30.35 3.25 -28.67
N VAL A 8 30.11 4.30 -27.89
CA VAL A 8 29.59 4.21 -26.52
C VAL A 8 28.17 3.65 -26.65
N ALA A 9 28.06 2.35 -26.44
CA ALA A 9 26.78 1.72 -26.22
C ALA A 9 26.28 2.22 -24.86
N LEU A 10 25.43 3.23 -24.90
CA LEU A 10 24.65 3.66 -23.77
C LEU A 10 23.65 2.54 -23.46
N LEU A 11 24.06 1.59 -22.63
CA LEU A 11 23.17 0.66 -21.95
C LEU A 11 22.27 1.48 -21.06
N LEU A 12 21.13 1.92 -21.59
CA LEU A 12 19.95 2.19 -20.80
C LEU A 12 19.57 0.83 -20.19
N ALA A 13 20.08 0.55 -19.01
CA ALA A 13 19.47 -0.40 -18.10
C ALA A 13 18.09 0.16 -17.79
N LEU A 14 17.10 -0.23 -18.59
CA LEU A 14 15.70 -0.22 -18.18
C LEU A 14 15.65 -1.09 -16.93
N ALA A 15 15.78 -0.44 -15.77
CA ALA A 15 15.37 -1.04 -14.53
C ALA A 15 13.88 -1.37 -14.71
N CYS A 16 13.61 -2.62 -15.03
CA CYS A 16 12.27 -3.19 -14.94
C CYS A 16 11.90 -3.10 -13.48
N SER A 17 11.35 -1.97 -13.07
CA SER A 17 10.74 -1.83 -11.77
C SER A 17 9.52 -2.73 -11.81
N ALA A 18 9.68 -3.95 -11.28
CA ALA A 18 8.54 -4.76 -10.89
C ALA A 18 7.59 -3.83 -10.14
N ALA A 19 6.41 -3.59 -10.71
CA ALA A 19 5.41 -2.71 -10.12
C ALA A 19 4.73 -3.44 -8.98
N GLY A 20 5.49 -3.66 -7.89
CA GLY A 20 4.92 -4.08 -6.63
C GLY A 20 4.02 -3.00 -6.08
N ALA A 21 3.12 -3.35 -5.17
CA ALA A 21 2.31 -2.40 -4.43
C ALA A 21 3.18 -1.54 -3.50
N ALA A 22 4.10 -0.77 -4.09
CA ALA A 22 4.89 0.19 -3.35
C ALA A 22 3.97 1.27 -2.80
N PRO A 23 4.12 1.67 -1.53
CA PRO A 23 3.31 2.74 -0.94
C PRO A 23 3.54 4.12 -1.58
N MET A 24 4.39 4.22 -2.59
CA MET A 24 4.79 5.48 -3.22
C MET A 24 5.13 5.26 -4.69
N GLY A 25 4.73 6.21 -5.55
CA GLY A 25 5.11 6.28 -6.95
C GLY A 25 6.57 6.71 -7.19
N PHE A 26 6.91 6.99 -8.44
CA PHE A 26 8.21 7.55 -8.81
C PHE A 26 8.25 9.07 -8.53
N LYS A 27 9.45 9.63 -8.44
CA LYS A 27 9.64 11.08 -8.20
C LYS A 27 8.80 11.92 -9.19
N ASP A 28 8.21 13.00 -8.68
CA ASP A 28 7.36 13.94 -9.39
C ASP A 28 6.05 13.32 -9.93
N SER A 29 5.65 12.14 -9.45
CA SER A 29 4.37 11.51 -9.78
C SER A 29 3.31 11.77 -8.71
N PHE A 30 2.05 11.73 -9.15
CA PHE A 30 0.90 11.56 -8.26
C PHE A 30 0.52 10.08 -8.19
N MET A 31 0.02 9.67 -7.04
CA MET A 31 -0.55 8.35 -6.82
C MET A 31 -1.88 8.49 -6.10
N THR A 32 -2.93 8.00 -6.74
CA THR A 32 -4.27 7.92 -6.15
C THR A 32 -4.53 6.49 -5.73
N MET A 33 -5.00 6.30 -4.50
CA MET A 33 -5.34 4.98 -3.94
C MET A 33 -6.75 4.99 -3.38
N LEU A 34 -7.43 3.87 -3.55
CA LEU A 34 -8.72 3.57 -2.95
C LEU A 34 -8.64 2.17 -2.36
N ASP A 35 -8.84 2.06 -1.05
CA ASP A 35 -8.91 0.79 -0.33
C ASP A 35 -10.27 0.63 0.31
N VAL A 36 -10.89 -0.51 0.09
CA VAL A 36 -12.21 -0.86 0.64
C VAL A 36 -12.14 -2.22 1.29
N SER A 37 -12.56 -2.28 2.55
CA SER A 37 -12.71 -3.51 3.31
C SER A 37 -14.00 -3.45 4.14
N ALA A 38 -14.29 -4.52 4.87
CA ALA A 38 -15.45 -4.58 5.76
C ALA A 38 -15.43 -3.49 6.83
N ASP A 39 -14.25 -3.26 7.40
CA ASP A 39 -14.01 -2.39 8.55
C ASP A 39 -13.44 -1.02 8.18
N ALA A 40 -12.95 -0.81 6.94
CA ALA A 40 -12.35 0.44 6.53
C ALA A 40 -12.59 0.79 5.06
N ARG A 41 -12.67 2.08 4.78
CA ARG A 41 -12.59 2.67 3.44
C ARG A 41 -11.63 3.84 3.51
N GLU A 42 -10.59 3.79 2.70
CA GLU A 42 -9.59 4.86 2.62
C GLU A 42 -9.43 5.28 1.16
N ALA A 43 -9.46 6.59 0.92
CA ALA A 43 -9.11 7.19 -0.36
C ALA A 43 -8.01 8.20 -0.13
N SER A 44 -6.94 8.14 -0.92
CA SER A 44 -5.80 9.05 -0.77
C SER A 44 -5.25 9.52 -2.12
N VAL A 45 -4.63 10.69 -2.09
CA VAL A 45 -3.81 11.23 -3.18
C VAL A 45 -2.48 11.65 -2.59
N ASN A 46 -1.39 11.14 -3.14
CA ASN A 46 -0.03 11.39 -2.68
C ASN A 46 0.81 11.92 -3.85
N TYR A 47 1.74 12.83 -3.55
CA TYR A 47 2.73 13.36 -4.48
C TYR A 47 4.12 12.96 -4.02
N ALA A 48 4.89 12.32 -4.88
CA ALA A 48 6.24 11.88 -4.63
C ALA A 48 7.24 13.04 -4.83
N LEU A 49 7.64 13.68 -3.73
CA LEU A 49 8.61 14.79 -3.72
C LEU A 49 10.01 14.35 -4.17
N THR A 50 10.37 13.13 -3.79
CA THR A 50 11.67 12.52 -4.10
C THR A 50 11.46 11.05 -4.45
N ALA A 51 12.52 10.34 -4.81
CA ALA A 51 12.48 8.88 -4.95
C ALA A 51 12.25 8.13 -3.62
N ARG A 52 12.20 8.85 -2.50
CA ARG A 52 12.06 8.27 -1.15
C ARG A 52 10.97 8.89 -0.29
N ASP A 53 10.45 10.06 -0.66
CA ASP A 53 9.51 10.82 0.16
C ASP A 53 8.29 11.24 -0.64
N ALA A 54 7.10 10.99 -0.10
CA ALA A 54 5.85 11.48 -0.64
C ALA A 54 5.00 12.10 0.46
N VAL A 55 4.20 13.09 0.08
CA VAL A 55 3.21 13.76 0.92
C VAL A 55 1.84 13.67 0.27
N GLY A 56 0.79 13.72 1.05
CA GLY A 56 -0.54 13.64 0.49
C GLY A 56 -1.65 13.92 1.47
N VAL A 57 -2.85 13.61 1.03
CA VAL A 57 -4.08 13.72 1.82
C VAL A 57 -4.85 12.41 1.71
N ALA A 58 -5.57 12.06 2.78
CA ALA A 58 -6.44 10.88 2.81
C ALA A 58 -7.74 11.17 3.54
N GLY A 59 -8.81 10.57 3.05
CA GLY A 59 -10.07 10.39 3.76
C GLY A 59 -10.20 8.96 4.22
N LEU A 60 -10.46 8.74 5.50
CA LEU A 60 -10.59 7.42 6.09
C LEU A 60 -11.92 7.30 6.81
N ARG A 61 -12.69 6.26 6.51
CA ARG A 61 -13.84 5.83 7.30
C ARG A 61 -13.56 4.44 7.86
N VAL A 62 -13.70 4.31 9.18
CA VAL A 62 -13.54 3.04 9.89
C VAL A 62 -14.87 2.67 10.55
N ARG A 63 -15.20 1.37 10.51
CA ARG A 63 -16.36 0.78 11.21
C ARG A 63 -15.93 -0.44 12.01
N SER A 64 -16.52 -0.64 13.18
CA SER A 64 -16.42 -1.93 13.85
C SER A 64 -17.27 -2.99 13.13
N PHE A 65 -16.95 -4.27 13.35
CA PHE A 65 -17.67 -5.38 12.74
C PHE A 65 -19.17 -5.40 13.14
N ASP A 66 -19.49 -5.02 14.36
CA ASP A 66 -20.87 -4.90 14.88
C ASP A 66 -21.56 -3.58 14.46
N GLN A 67 -20.90 -2.76 13.64
CA GLN A 67 -21.36 -1.45 13.13
C GLN A 67 -21.70 -0.40 14.21
N ARG A 68 -21.37 -0.68 15.47
CA ARG A 68 -21.62 0.27 16.57
C ARG A 68 -20.70 1.47 16.52
N LEU A 69 -19.43 1.23 16.12
CA LEU A 69 -18.43 2.28 15.97
C LEU A 69 -18.32 2.72 14.51
N THR A 70 -18.38 4.01 14.28
CA THR A 70 -18.10 4.61 12.97
C THR A 70 -17.28 5.86 13.19
N ARG A 71 -16.15 5.96 12.52
CA ARG A 71 -15.19 7.06 12.62
C ARG A 71 -14.83 7.54 11.23
N ASP A 72 -14.88 8.86 11.03
CA ASP A 72 -14.46 9.53 9.81
C ASP A 72 -13.23 10.40 10.12
N ALA A 73 -12.18 10.29 9.33
CA ALA A 73 -10.96 11.07 9.48
C ALA A 73 -10.55 11.73 8.18
N ALA A 74 -10.03 12.96 8.30
CA ALA A 74 -9.30 13.65 7.24
C ALA A 74 -7.85 13.80 7.67
N LEU A 75 -6.92 13.34 6.84
CA LEU A 75 -5.53 13.12 7.19
C LEU A 75 -4.59 13.80 6.19
N LEU A 76 -3.52 14.37 6.70
CA LEU A 76 -2.29 14.62 5.96
C LEU A 76 -1.42 13.35 6.05
N THR A 77 -0.84 12.94 4.95
CA THR A 77 -0.03 11.73 4.86
C THR A 77 1.41 12.06 4.51
N TYR A 78 2.33 11.27 5.06
CA TYR A 78 3.74 11.27 4.71
C TYR A 78 4.23 9.84 4.59
N THR A 79 4.83 9.52 3.46
CA THR A 79 5.44 8.21 3.20
C THR A 79 6.92 8.38 2.95
N ARG A 80 7.73 7.53 3.59
CA ARG A 80 9.17 7.52 3.41
C ARG A 80 9.72 6.11 3.22
N LEU A 81 10.48 5.92 2.16
CA LEU A 81 11.32 4.75 1.97
C LEU A 81 12.55 4.87 2.88
N LEU A 82 12.52 4.16 4.01
CA LEU A 82 13.61 4.17 4.99
C LEU A 82 14.84 3.44 4.44
N GLN A 83 14.61 2.25 3.88
CA GLN A 83 15.68 1.41 3.34
C GLN A 83 15.19 0.61 2.14
N ARG A 84 16.08 0.42 1.16
CA ARG A 84 15.89 -0.45 0.00
C ARG A 84 17.15 -1.26 -0.24
N TRP A 85 16.96 -2.53 -0.48
CA TRP A 85 17.98 -3.45 -0.97
C TRP A 85 17.57 -3.92 -2.36
N ASN A 86 18.39 -3.60 -3.35
CA ASN A 86 18.26 -4.15 -4.70
C ASN A 86 19.18 -5.37 -4.79
N LEU A 87 18.56 -6.53 -4.84
CA LEU A 87 19.23 -7.82 -5.04
C LEU A 87 19.19 -8.17 -6.54
N PRO A 88 19.98 -9.14 -7.02
CA PRO A 88 20.01 -9.48 -8.45
C PRO A 88 18.62 -9.77 -9.03
N ASP A 89 17.80 -10.54 -8.31
CA ASP A 89 16.47 -10.98 -8.77
C ASP A 89 15.33 -10.58 -7.83
N ALA A 90 15.60 -9.65 -6.88
CA ALA A 90 14.64 -9.27 -5.88
C ALA A 90 14.85 -7.85 -5.38
N GLN A 91 13.83 -7.31 -4.73
CA GLN A 91 13.89 -6.05 -4.00
C GLN A 91 13.28 -6.24 -2.60
N ALA A 92 13.93 -5.66 -1.59
CA ALA A 92 13.38 -5.59 -0.25
C ALA A 92 13.30 -4.12 0.20
N ASN A 93 12.25 -3.76 0.91
CA ASN A 93 12.02 -2.38 1.32
C ASN A 93 11.56 -2.31 2.77
N ILE A 94 11.91 -1.20 3.43
CA ILE A 94 11.30 -0.77 4.69
C ILE A 94 10.70 0.61 4.46
N TRP A 95 9.41 0.75 4.78
CA TRP A 95 8.64 1.97 4.62
C TRP A 95 8.12 2.47 5.96
N PHE A 96 8.19 3.77 6.14
CA PHE A 96 7.43 4.49 7.14
C PHE A 96 6.25 5.19 6.46
N LEU A 97 5.05 5.05 7.04
CA LEU A 97 3.85 5.75 6.60
C LEU A 97 3.28 6.48 7.81
N GLY A 98 3.28 7.79 7.79
CA GLY A 98 2.71 8.63 8.82
C GLY A 98 1.42 9.28 8.35
N ALA A 99 0.45 9.40 9.24
CA ALA A 99 -0.74 10.21 8.98
C ALA A 99 -1.11 10.99 10.23
N LEU A 100 -1.50 12.25 10.03
CA LEU A 100 -1.92 13.18 11.07
C LEU A 100 -3.14 13.95 10.57
N GLY A 101 -4.16 14.09 11.42
CA GLY A 101 -5.32 14.87 11.05
C GLY A 101 -6.41 14.92 12.09
N SER A 102 -7.64 15.08 11.62
CA SER A 102 -8.83 15.19 12.46
C SER A 102 -9.70 13.96 12.31
N VAL A 103 -10.22 13.44 13.41
CA VAL A 103 -11.18 12.34 13.45
C VAL A 103 -12.44 12.75 14.18
N LYS A 104 -13.59 12.27 13.67
CA LYS A 104 -14.91 12.37 14.28
C LYS A 104 -15.56 11.00 14.35
N GLY A 105 -16.37 10.75 15.34
CA GLY A 105 -17.08 9.49 15.51
C GLY A 105 -18.19 9.60 16.55
N LYS A 106 -19.03 8.57 16.65
CA LYS A 106 -20.11 8.55 17.64
C LYS A 106 -19.62 8.56 19.08
N GLU A 107 -18.41 8.01 19.31
CA GLU A 107 -17.77 7.94 20.63
C GLU A 107 -16.97 9.20 20.98
N VAL A 108 -16.73 10.06 20.00
CA VAL A 108 -15.89 11.25 20.16
C VAL A 108 -16.80 12.48 20.19
N SER A 109 -16.97 13.07 21.35
CA SER A 109 -17.88 14.21 21.58
C SER A 109 -17.52 15.47 20.79
N SER A 110 -16.26 15.56 20.32
CA SER A 110 -15.75 16.64 19.47
C SER A 110 -14.67 16.10 18.55
N ALA A 111 -14.37 16.81 17.44
CA ALA A 111 -13.26 16.45 16.59
C ALA A 111 -11.95 16.39 17.40
N SER A 112 -11.22 15.28 17.30
CA SER A 112 -9.93 15.11 17.96
C SER A 112 -8.81 14.89 16.95
N THR A 113 -7.57 15.20 17.37
CA THR A 113 -6.39 14.93 16.57
C THR A 113 -6.11 13.43 16.52
N LEU A 114 -6.00 12.89 15.33
CA LEU A 114 -5.62 11.51 15.07
C LEU A 114 -4.17 11.44 14.59
N LEU A 115 -3.38 10.60 15.24
CA LEU A 115 -2.05 10.20 14.78
C LEU A 115 -2.10 8.74 14.35
N ALA A 116 -1.62 8.45 13.13
CA ALA A 116 -1.63 7.09 12.58
C ALA A 116 -0.29 6.71 11.90
N PRO A 117 0.77 6.45 12.70
CA PRO A 117 2.03 5.93 12.16
C PRO A 117 1.89 4.46 11.75
N ALA A 118 2.61 4.08 10.69
CA ALA A 118 2.71 2.71 10.22
C ALA A 118 4.14 2.39 9.77
N LEU A 119 4.47 1.12 9.82
CA LEU A 119 5.67 0.54 9.22
C LEU A 119 5.25 -0.60 8.30
N GLN A 120 5.93 -0.74 7.18
CA GLN A 120 5.80 -1.85 6.27
C GLN A 120 7.19 -2.35 5.89
N VAL A 121 7.33 -3.66 5.84
CA VAL A 121 8.46 -4.36 5.23
C VAL A 121 7.91 -5.20 4.10
N ASP A 122 8.53 -5.12 2.94
CA ASP A 122 8.17 -5.96 1.80
C ASP A 122 9.40 -6.55 1.13
N TYR A 123 9.17 -7.70 0.49
CA TYR A 123 10.13 -8.41 -0.34
C TYR A 123 9.41 -8.86 -1.61
N GLU A 124 10.02 -8.61 -2.75
CA GLU A 124 9.42 -8.92 -4.04
C GLU A 124 10.47 -9.37 -5.05
N THR A 125 10.13 -10.40 -5.80
CA THR A 125 10.82 -10.83 -7.02
C THR A 125 9.87 -10.61 -8.21
N THR A 126 10.27 -11.02 -9.41
CA THR A 126 9.38 -11.01 -10.58
C THR A 126 8.13 -11.87 -10.39
N ARG A 127 8.16 -12.86 -9.47
CA ARG A 127 7.09 -13.85 -9.28
C ARG A 127 6.67 -14.11 -7.85
N LEU A 128 7.41 -13.65 -6.85
CA LEU A 128 7.08 -13.86 -5.43
C LEU A 128 6.97 -12.52 -4.72
N TYR A 129 5.98 -12.39 -3.86
CA TYR A 129 5.73 -11.22 -3.04
C TYR A 129 5.45 -11.61 -1.61
N GLY A 130 6.01 -10.85 -0.68
CA GLY A 130 5.69 -10.96 0.74
C GLY A 130 5.76 -9.59 1.41
N SER A 131 4.85 -9.30 2.33
CA SER A 131 4.92 -8.09 3.14
C SER A 131 4.32 -8.28 4.54
N VAL A 132 4.85 -7.50 5.47
CA VAL A 132 4.31 -7.33 6.82
C VAL A 132 4.14 -5.85 7.07
N SER A 133 3.00 -5.45 7.58
CA SER A 133 2.75 -4.06 7.96
C SER A 133 2.01 -3.97 9.29
N GLY A 134 2.23 -2.86 10.00
CA GLY A 134 1.51 -2.50 11.20
C GLY A 134 1.20 -1.02 11.21
N ARG A 135 -0.04 -0.65 11.56
CA ARG A 135 -0.50 0.74 11.67
C ARG A 135 -1.17 0.95 13.02
N LEU A 136 -0.79 2.00 13.70
CA LEU A 136 -1.39 2.42 14.95
C LEU A 136 -2.36 3.58 14.69
N PHE A 137 -3.46 3.63 15.44
CA PHE A 137 -4.40 4.75 15.40
C PHE A 137 -4.58 5.28 16.81
N ARG A 138 -4.16 6.51 17.03
CA ARG A 138 -4.15 7.16 18.35
C ARG A 138 -4.83 8.52 18.31
N ALA A 139 -5.90 8.65 19.06
CA ALA A 139 -6.57 9.92 19.33
C ALA A 139 -7.15 9.86 20.75
N LYS A 140 -7.75 10.97 21.24
CA LYS A 140 -8.50 10.93 22.47
C LYS A 140 -9.64 9.90 22.33
N ASP A 141 -9.72 8.95 23.24
CA ASP A 141 -10.70 7.86 23.28
C ASP A 141 -10.63 6.88 22.08
N ILE A 142 -9.58 6.97 21.26
CA ILE A 142 -9.33 6.05 20.14
C ILE A 142 -7.97 5.39 20.29
N ASN A 143 -7.99 4.07 20.44
CA ASN A 143 -6.80 3.23 20.52
C ASN A 143 -7.10 1.92 19.78
N HIS A 144 -6.79 1.87 18.49
CA HIS A 144 -6.84 0.63 17.74
C HIS A 144 -5.59 0.46 16.89
N ASP A 145 -5.31 -0.75 16.49
CA ASP A 145 -4.13 -1.11 15.72
C ASP A 145 -4.52 -2.10 14.63
N SER A 146 -3.87 -2.02 13.49
CA SER A 146 -3.96 -3.05 12.47
C SER A 146 -2.59 -3.68 12.21
N ALA A 147 -2.57 -4.97 12.01
CA ALA A 147 -1.42 -5.74 11.55
C ALA A 147 -1.83 -6.57 10.35
N THR A 148 -0.99 -6.60 9.31
CA THR A 148 -1.28 -7.28 8.06
C THR A 148 -0.05 -8.06 7.63
N LEU A 149 -0.25 -9.32 7.24
CA LEU A 149 0.71 -10.18 6.58
C LEU A 149 0.16 -10.51 5.19
N ARG A 150 0.98 -10.39 4.16
CA ARG A 150 0.64 -10.74 2.78
C ARG A 150 1.71 -11.62 2.18
N ALA A 151 1.28 -12.61 1.42
CA ALA A 151 2.16 -13.43 0.60
C ALA A 151 1.44 -13.76 -0.71
N GLY A 152 2.21 -13.91 -1.78
CA GLY A 152 1.61 -14.24 -3.06
C GLY A 152 2.63 -14.56 -4.14
N PHE A 153 2.10 -14.99 -5.27
CA PHE A 153 2.91 -15.30 -6.44
C PHE A 153 2.21 -14.86 -7.73
N SER A 154 3.02 -14.54 -8.75
CA SER A 154 2.55 -14.33 -10.11
C SER A 154 2.57 -15.63 -10.89
N PHE A 155 1.56 -15.85 -11.74
CA PHE A 155 1.44 -17.04 -12.57
C PHE A 155 2.53 -17.11 -13.64
N TYR A 156 2.97 -15.95 -14.14
CA TYR A 156 4.04 -15.81 -15.13
C TYR A 156 4.77 -14.47 -14.97
N GLU A 157 5.92 -14.33 -15.58
CA GLU A 157 6.58 -13.05 -15.76
C GLU A 157 5.93 -12.32 -16.93
N ALA A 158 5.57 -11.08 -16.74
CA ALA A 158 4.93 -10.25 -17.73
C ALA A 158 5.81 -9.06 -18.10
N ASP A 159 5.77 -8.67 -19.37
CA ASP A 159 6.39 -7.43 -19.81
C ASP A 159 5.58 -6.22 -19.32
N TYR A 160 6.18 -5.02 -19.40
CA TYR A 160 5.58 -3.80 -18.85
C TYR A 160 4.21 -3.46 -19.41
N ASP A 161 3.94 -3.81 -20.65
CA ASP A 161 2.68 -3.54 -21.36
C ASP A 161 1.69 -4.73 -21.32
N GLU A 162 2.05 -5.78 -20.61
CA GLU A 162 1.16 -6.91 -20.34
C GLU A 162 0.49 -6.78 -18.96
N VAL A 163 -0.62 -7.49 -18.79
CA VAL A 163 -1.27 -7.62 -17.49
C VAL A 163 -0.60 -8.72 -16.71
N GLN A 164 -0.08 -8.41 -15.54
CA GLN A 164 0.50 -9.39 -14.63
C GLN A 164 -0.50 -9.78 -13.53
N PRO A 165 -1.06 -11.00 -13.56
CA PRO A 165 -1.92 -11.51 -12.51
C PRO A 165 -1.12 -12.15 -11.37
N TRP A 166 -1.55 -11.87 -10.14
CA TRP A 166 -1.00 -12.45 -8.92
C TRP A 166 -2.11 -13.05 -8.07
N LEU A 167 -1.82 -14.17 -7.45
CA LEU A 167 -2.63 -14.66 -6.33
C LEU A 167 -1.97 -14.21 -5.04
N ILE A 168 -2.73 -13.47 -4.22
CA ILE A 168 -2.28 -12.95 -2.93
C ILE A 168 -3.17 -13.55 -1.84
N VAL A 169 -2.58 -13.92 -0.72
CA VAL A 169 -3.30 -14.21 0.52
C VAL A 169 -2.91 -13.14 1.54
N GLU A 170 -3.90 -12.48 2.09
CA GLU A 170 -3.76 -11.52 3.18
C GLU A 170 -4.30 -12.13 4.48
N VAL A 171 -3.55 -11.98 5.56
CA VAL A 171 -4.00 -12.22 6.93
C VAL A 171 -3.94 -10.92 7.67
N ARG A 172 -5.09 -10.45 8.18
CA ARG A 172 -5.20 -9.17 8.87
C ARG A 172 -5.83 -9.33 10.25
N ARG A 173 -5.37 -8.49 11.18
CA ARG A 173 -5.98 -8.31 12.49
C ARG A 173 -6.15 -6.82 12.76
N SER A 174 -7.35 -6.40 13.17
CA SER A 174 -7.69 -5.02 13.51
C SER A 174 -8.08 -4.95 14.99
N ARG A 175 -7.08 -4.93 15.88
CA ARG A 175 -7.30 -4.88 17.34
C ARG A 175 -8.06 -3.62 17.74
N GLY A 176 -9.07 -3.76 18.56
CA GLY A 176 -9.97 -2.67 18.97
C GLY A 176 -11.14 -2.42 18.00
N LEU A 177 -11.20 -3.15 16.88
CA LEU A 177 -12.35 -3.18 15.96
C LEU A 177 -12.93 -4.60 15.86
N THR A 178 -12.05 -5.60 15.90
CA THR A 178 -12.41 -7.04 15.91
C THR A 178 -11.35 -7.83 16.65
N ASP A 179 -11.76 -8.93 17.30
CA ASP A 179 -10.84 -9.87 17.96
C ASP A 179 -10.41 -11.01 17.05
N LYS A 180 -10.93 -11.04 15.81
CA LYS A 180 -10.66 -12.12 14.85
C LYS A 180 -9.54 -11.75 13.88
N TYR A 181 -8.85 -12.79 13.42
CA TYR A 181 -8.05 -12.70 12.21
C TYR A 181 -8.99 -12.83 11.01
N GLU A 182 -8.72 -12.07 9.99
CA GLU A 182 -9.41 -12.13 8.71
C GLU A 182 -8.43 -12.64 7.65
N VAL A 183 -8.81 -13.69 6.94
CA VAL A 183 -8.01 -14.28 5.86
C VAL A 183 -8.70 -13.98 4.54
N THR A 184 -7.98 -13.33 3.63
CA THR A 184 -8.55 -12.88 2.35
C THR A 184 -7.66 -13.35 1.20
N PRO A 185 -8.06 -14.35 0.43
CA PRO A 185 -7.49 -14.60 -0.88
C PRO A 185 -7.90 -13.48 -1.85
N MET A 186 -6.94 -13.00 -2.66
CA MET A 186 -7.15 -11.88 -3.57
C MET A 186 -6.49 -12.16 -4.92
N LEU A 187 -7.13 -11.71 -5.98
CA LEU A 187 -6.54 -11.56 -7.29
C LEU A 187 -6.01 -10.13 -7.42
N ARG A 188 -4.70 -10.00 -7.69
CA ARG A 188 -4.05 -8.74 -8.03
C ARG A 188 -3.76 -8.71 -9.51
N LEU A 189 -4.08 -7.60 -10.15
CA LEU A 189 -3.76 -7.31 -11.54
C LEU A 189 -2.90 -6.06 -11.58
N ILE A 190 -1.75 -6.14 -12.24
CA ILE A 190 -0.87 -5.01 -12.47
C ILE A 190 -0.77 -4.80 -13.98
N HIS A 191 -0.99 -3.57 -14.44
CA HIS A 191 -0.80 -3.18 -15.84
C HIS A 191 -0.31 -1.74 -15.91
N LYS A 192 0.94 -1.54 -16.30
CA LYS A 192 1.56 -0.20 -16.40
C LYS A 192 1.44 0.59 -15.09
N ARG A 193 0.52 1.56 -15.06
CA ARG A 193 0.25 2.49 -13.96
C ARG A 193 -0.91 2.04 -13.07
N TYR A 194 -1.59 0.96 -13.44
CA TYR A 194 -2.80 0.50 -12.79
C TYR A 194 -2.49 -0.72 -11.94
N PHE A 195 -2.99 -0.68 -10.74
CA PHE A 195 -2.96 -1.78 -9.81
C PHE A 195 -4.37 -1.99 -9.27
N LEU A 196 -4.86 -3.21 -9.36
CA LEU A 196 -6.18 -3.61 -8.87
C LEU A 196 -6.04 -4.89 -8.05
N GLU A 197 -6.60 -4.89 -6.86
CA GLU A 197 -6.79 -6.11 -6.06
C GLU A 197 -8.27 -6.30 -5.75
N LEU A 198 -8.74 -7.52 -5.88
CA LEU A 198 -10.10 -7.93 -5.52
C LEU A 198 -10.04 -9.24 -4.75
N GLY A 199 -10.80 -9.34 -3.67
CA GLY A 199 -10.86 -10.53 -2.83
C GLY A 199 -12.12 -10.63 -2.03
N VAL A 200 -12.32 -11.79 -1.44
CA VAL A 200 -13.40 -12.05 -0.48
C VAL A 200 -12.78 -12.75 0.72
N SER A 201 -13.04 -12.22 1.91
CA SER A 201 -12.51 -12.77 3.14
C SER A 201 -13.26 -14.05 3.57
N ASP A 202 -12.67 -14.78 4.50
CA ASP A 202 -13.27 -15.95 5.17
C ASP A 202 -14.60 -15.61 5.87
N SER A 203 -14.81 -14.34 6.22
CA SER A 203 -16.09 -13.83 6.75
C SER A 203 -17.06 -13.34 5.65
N SER A 204 -16.82 -13.69 4.38
CA SER A 204 -17.62 -13.33 3.21
C SER A 204 -17.71 -11.81 2.98
N GLN A 205 -16.69 -11.06 3.37
CA GLN A 205 -16.62 -9.62 3.16
C GLN A 205 -15.77 -9.31 1.92
N ALA A 206 -16.30 -8.44 1.05
CA ALA A 206 -15.57 -7.98 -0.13
C ALA A 206 -14.41 -7.06 0.29
N ARG A 207 -13.28 -7.23 -0.40
CA ARG A 207 -12.10 -6.39 -0.30
C ARG A 207 -11.67 -5.94 -1.70
N ALA A 208 -11.37 -4.67 -1.84
CA ALA A 208 -10.89 -4.10 -3.08
C ALA A 208 -9.81 -3.04 -2.80
N SER A 209 -8.79 -3.00 -3.63
CA SER A 209 -7.78 -1.94 -3.65
C SER A 209 -7.53 -1.54 -5.10
N LEU A 210 -7.52 -0.24 -5.35
CA LEU A 210 -7.20 0.35 -6.65
C LEU A 210 -6.11 1.38 -6.44
N MET A 211 -5.07 1.34 -7.28
CA MET A 211 -4.04 2.37 -7.32
C MET A 211 -3.78 2.79 -8.75
N VAL A 212 -3.60 4.08 -8.96
CA VAL A 212 -3.21 4.69 -10.24
C VAL A 212 -2.07 5.66 -9.99
N THR A 213 -0.98 5.51 -10.75
CA THR A 213 0.17 6.43 -10.71
C THR A 213 0.25 7.23 -12.00
N TYR A 214 0.40 8.55 -11.93
CA TYR A 214 0.45 9.45 -13.10
C TYR A 214 1.32 10.67 -12.86
#